data_dc1b536d12e4dc738ae033eea0634785
#
_entry.id   dc1b536d12e4dc738ae033eea0634785
#
_cell.length_a   1.000
_cell.length_b   1.000
_cell.length_c   1.000
_cell.angle_alpha   90.00
_cell.angle_beta   90.00
_cell.angle_gamma   90.00
#
_symmetry.space_group_name_H-M   'P 1'
#
loop_
_entity.id
_entity.type
_entity.pdbx_description
1 polymer ?
#
loop_
_entity_poly.entity_id
_entity_poly.type
_entity_poly.pdbx_seq_one_letter_code
_entity_poly.pdbx_strand_id
1 'polypeptide(L)'
;MAAYVIGLLQVEDWSWYKEYRNIVEPLIHKHGGRYLSKGIEFSYLEGQQTPTSAVVMLEFPSQEHVARWYADPDYAPMIALRQRSAITQLLTVQGLPDRQSKP
;
A
#
# COMPACT_ATOMS: atom_id res chain seq x y z
N MET A 1 6.78 10.14 -13.59
CA MET A 1 6.64 8.67 -13.62
C MET A 1 5.86 8.23 -12.40
N ALA A 2 4.96 7.32 -12.60
CA ALA A 2 4.17 6.78 -11.50
C ALA A 2 5.06 6.04 -10.52
N ALA A 3 4.59 5.97 -9.28
CA ALA A 3 5.21 5.15 -8.25
C ALA A 3 4.15 4.21 -7.69
N TYR A 4 4.58 3.03 -7.31
CA TYR A 4 3.68 2.01 -6.79
C TYR A 4 4.05 1.66 -5.37
N VAL A 5 3.05 1.42 -4.56
CA VAL A 5 3.26 0.92 -3.19
C VAL A 5 2.67 -0.48 -3.14
N ILE A 6 3.47 -1.41 -2.66
CA ILE A 6 3.06 -2.80 -2.54
C ILE A 6 3.14 -3.17 -1.07
N GLY A 7 2.02 -3.65 -0.54
CA GLY A 7 1.93 -4.07 0.84
C GLY A 7 1.61 -5.56 0.94
N LEU A 8 2.37 -6.25 1.76
CA LEU A 8 2.10 -7.64 2.10
C LEU A 8 1.77 -7.69 3.57
N LEU A 9 0.58 -8.15 3.90
CA LEU A 9 0.08 -8.13 5.26
C LEU A 9 -0.19 -9.53 5.77
N GLN A 10 0.24 -9.78 7.00
CA GLN A 10 -0.14 -10.97 7.75
C GLN A 10 -1.03 -10.50 8.90
N VAL A 11 -2.31 -10.86 8.85
CA VAL A 11 -3.33 -10.34 9.76
C VAL A 11 -4.09 -11.51 10.37
N GLU A 12 -4.15 -11.55 11.70
CA GLU A 12 -4.94 -12.54 12.40
C GLU A 12 -6.32 -11.99 12.77
N ASP A 13 -6.40 -10.71 13.06
CA ASP A 13 -7.63 -10.06 13.49
C ASP A 13 -7.82 -8.79 12.69
N TRP A 14 -8.94 -8.68 12.00
CA TRP A 14 -9.25 -7.57 11.12
C TRP A 14 -10.08 -6.46 11.79
N SER A 15 -10.30 -6.52 13.10
CA SER A 15 -11.18 -5.57 13.79
C SER A 15 -10.72 -4.12 13.66
N TRP A 16 -9.44 -3.88 13.44
CA TRP A 16 -8.87 -2.54 13.27
C TRP A 16 -9.10 -1.96 11.87
N TYR A 17 -9.46 -2.78 10.89
CA TYR A 17 -9.37 -2.38 9.49
C TYR A 17 -10.40 -1.34 9.09
N LYS A 18 -11.60 -1.38 9.66
CA LYS A 18 -12.64 -0.42 9.30
C LYS A 18 -12.22 1.01 9.63
N GLU A 19 -11.69 1.23 10.83
CA GLU A 19 -11.18 2.53 11.24
C GLU A 19 -10.02 2.96 10.35
N TYR A 20 -9.09 2.05 10.12
CA TYR A 20 -7.94 2.29 9.26
C TYR A 20 -8.39 2.74 7.87
N ARG A 21 -9.26 1.98 7.25
CA ARG A 21 -9.74 2.27 5.90
C ARG A 21 -10.45 3.62 5.84
N ASN A 22 -11.27 3.93 6.82
CA ASN A 22 -12.06 5.17 6.82
C ASN A 22 -11.18 6.42 6.85
N ILE A 23 -10.01 6.32 7.44
CA ILE A 23 -9.06 7.44 7.51
C ILE A 23 -8.08 7.40 6.34
N VAL A 24 -7.56 6.23 6.02
CA VAL A 24 -6.44 6.11 5.08
C VAL A 24 -6.87 6.24 3.63
N GLU A 25 -8.04 5.72 3.27
CA GLU A 25 -8.50 5.80 1.89
C GLU A 25 -8.63 7.24 1.40
N PRO A 26 -9.27 8.15 2.16
CA PRO A 26 -9.28 9.57 1.76
C PRO A 26 -7.89 10.20 1.71
N LEU A 27 -6.97 9.78 2.59
CA LEU A 27 -5.60 10.30 2.58
C LEU A 27 -4.86 9.89 1.31
N ILE A 28 -5.05 8.67 0.87
CA ILE A 28 -4.46 8.20 -0.38
C ILE A 28 -4.92 9.09 -1.53
N HIS A 29 -6.22 9.34 -1.62
CA HIS A 29 -6.78 10.21 -2.66
C HIS A 29 -6.30 11.66 -2.53
N LYS A 30 -6.18 12.15 -1.31
CA LYS A 30 -5.66 13.50 -1.05
C LYS A 30 -4.27 13.67 -1.66
N HIS A 31 -3.46 12.65 -1.61
CA HIS A 31 -2.10 12.71 -2.16
C HIS A 31 -1.99 12.19 -3.60
N GLY A 32 -3.13 12.09 -4.29
CA GLY A 32 -3.15 11.73 -5.70
C GLY A 32 -3.06 10.24 -5.98
N GLY A 33 -3.14 9.42 -4.95
CA GLY A 33 -3.03 7.98 -5.09
C GLY A 33 -4.36 7.29 -5.32
N ARG A 34 -4.28 6.03 -5.66
CA ARG A 34 -5.47 5.18 -5.81
C ARG A 34 -5.09 3.73 -5.55
N TYR A 35 -6.07 2.95 -5.17
CA TYR A 35 -5.90 1.51 -5.07
C TYR A 35 -5.91 0.89 -6.46
N LEU A 36 -4.94 0.01 -6.71
CA LEU A 36 -4.97 -0.89 -7.86
C LEU A 36 -5.51 -2.25 -7.47
N SER A 37 -5.27 -2.66 -6.23
CA SER A 37 -5.76 -3.93 -5.71
C SER A 37 -5.81 -3.86 -4.18
N LYS A 38 -6.82 -4.51 -3.63
CA LYS A 38 -6.92 -4.79 -2.19
C LYS A 38 -6.97 -6.31 -2.03
N GLY A 39 -6.01 -7.00 -2.62
CA GLY A 39 -6.11 -8.42 -2.92
C GLY A 39 -6.08 -9.35 -1.73
N ILE A 40 -7.20 -9.95 -1.44
CA ILE A 40 -7.25 -11.16 -0.63
C ILE A 40 -7.23 -12.39 -1.53
N GLU A 41 -7.41 -12.21 -2.83
CA GLU A 41 -7.27 -13.28 -3.81
C GLU A 41 -5.94 -13.09 -4.54
N PHE A 42 -4.96 -13.89 -4.18
CA PHE A 42 -3.65 -13.86 -4.78
C PHE A 42 -3.04 -15.27 -4.70
N SER A 43 -2.02 -15.52 -5.50
CA SER A 43 -1.34 -16.81 -5.47
C SER A 43 0.14 -16.60 -5.74
N TYR A 44 0.94 -17.50 -5.22
CA TYR A 44 2.36 -17.54 -5.50
C TYR A 44 2.61 -18.35 -6.76
N LEU A 45 3.30 -17.74 -7.72
CA LEU A 45 3.70 -18.46 -8.94
C LEU A 45 5.00 -19.23 -8.71
N GLU A 46 5.86 -18.66 -7.91
CA GLU A 46 7.14 -19.26 -7.57
C GLU A 46 7.53 -18.84 -6.16
N GLY A 47 8.42 -19.60 -5.58
CA GLY A 47 8.99 -19.27 -4.29
C GLY A 47 8.25 -19.90 -3.14
N GLN A 48 8.83 -19.75 -1.98
CA GLN A 48 8.26 -20.30 -0.75
C GLN A 48 7.11 -19.41 -0.28
N GLN A 49 5.97 -20.03 -0.02
CA GLN A 49 4.81 -19.31 0.50
C GLN A 49 5.08 -18.87 1.93
N THR A 50 4.74 -17.61 2.21
CA THR A 50 4.75 -17.06 3.56
C THR A 50 3.32 -16.84 4.00
N PRO A 51 3.07 -16.75 5.33
CA PRO A 51 1.69 -16.53 5.80
C PRO A 51 1.26 -15.10 5.48
N THR A 52 0.71 -14.89 4.30
CA THR A 52 0.24 -13.61 3.82
C THR A 52 -1.28 -13.63 3.75
N SER A 53 -1.93 -12.66 4.39
CA SER A 53 -3.38 -12.54 4.40
C SER A 53 -3.89 -11.68 3.26
N ALA A 54 -3.12 -10.68 2.85
CA ALA A 54 -3.54 -9.77 1.80
C ALA A 54 -2.34 -9.14 1.11
N VAL A 55 -2.51 -8.83 -0.17
CA VAL A 55 -1.56 -8.06 -0.96
C VAL A 55 -2.28 -6.81 -1.42
N VAL A 56 -1.72 -5.64 -1.12
CA VAL A 56 -2.31 -4.36 -1.47
C VAL A 56 -1.41 -3.66 -2.47
N MET A 57 -1.99 -3.06 -3.48
CA MET A 57 -1.23 -2.29 -4.46
C MET A 57 -1.86 -0.91 -4.62
N LEU A 58 -1.02 0.11 -4.55
CA LEU A 58 -1.42 1.49 -4.76
C LEU A 58 -0.60 2.10 -5.88
N GLU A 59 -1.17 3.11 -6.52
CA GLU A 59 -0.45 3.91 -7.50
C GLU A 59 -0.51 5.37 -7.09
N PHE A 60 0.62 6.06 -7.19
CA PHE A 60 0.73 7.50 -6.97
C PHE A 60 1.38 8.15 -8.18
N PRO A 61 1.17 9.45 -8.39
CA PRO A 61 1.79 10.13 -9.56
C PRO A 61 3.31 10.14 -9.53
N SER A 62 3.92 10.06 -8.36
CA SER A 62 5.38 10.10 -8.23
C SER A 62 5.81 9.58 -6.86
N GLN A 63 7.11 9.33 -6.71
CA GLN A 63 7.69 8.97 -5.42
C GLN A 63 7.53 10.10 -4.39
N GLU A 64 7.52 11.35 -4.85
CA GLU A 64 7.29 12.47 -3.94
C GLU A 64 5.89 12.42 -3.33
N HIS A 65 4.89 12.04 -4.12
CA HIS A 65 3.53 11.87 -3.62
C HIS A 65 3.46 10.77 -2.58
N VAL A 66 4.15 9.64 -2.83
CA VAL A 66 4.23 8.55 -1.87
C VAL A 66 4.84 9.04 -0.55
N ALA A 67 5.94 9.79 -0.65
CA ALA A 67 6.63 10.28 0.55
C ALA A 67 5.75 11.22 1.35
N ARG A 68 5.02 12.12 0.70
CA ARG A 68 4.11 13.04 1.39
C ARG A 68 2.96 12.31 2.05
N TRP A 69 2.40 11.31 1.37
CA TRP A 69 1.35 10.50 1.95
C TRP A 69 1.83 9.77 3.20
N TYR A 70 2.98 9.12 3.09
CA TYR A 70 3.51 8.31 4.20
C TYR A 70 3.88 9.19 5.39
N ALA A 71 4.25 10.44 5.15
CA ALA A 71 4.64 11.39 6.20
C ALA A 71 3.47 12.26 6.69
N ASP A 72 2.28 12.08 6.13
CA ASP A 72 1.12 12.89 6.54
C ASP A 72 0.83 12.64 8.02
N PRO A 73 0.70 13.72 8.84
CA PRO A 73 0.44 13.56 10.28
C PRO A 73 -0.83 12.77 10.57
N ASP A 74 -1.82 12.83 9.69
CA ASP A 74 -3.07 12.11 9.88
C ASP A 74 -2.91 10.60 9.63
N TYR A 75 -1.85 10.21 8.95
CA TYR A 75 -1.56 8.80 8.72
C TYR A 75 -0.80 8.16 9.89
N ALA A 76 -0.03 8.94 10.63
CA ALA A 76 0.83 8.40 11.69
C ALA A 76 0.08 7.52 12.70
N PRO A 77 -1.09 7.94 13.26
CA PRO A 77 -1.81 7.06 14.17
C PRO A 77 -2.37 5.82 13.49
N MET A 78 -2.66 5.88 12.21
CA MET A 78 -3.15 4.72 11.46
C MET A 78 -2.04 3.73 11.16
N ILE A 79 -0.83 4.22 10.91
CA ILE A 79 0.34 3.35 10.78
C ILE A 79 0.56 2.59 12.08
N ALA A 80 0.49 3.29 13.22
CA ALA A 80 0.65 2.65 14.53
C ALA A 80 -0.44 1.60 14.78
N LEU A 81 -1.67 1.92 14.43
CA LEU A 81 -2.79 0.99 14.57
C LEU A 81 -2.54 -0.28 13.76
N ARG A 82 -2.13 -0.14 12.50
CA ARG A 82 -1.84 -1.28 11.64
C ARG A 82 -0.69 -2.11 12.21
N GLN A 83 0.39 -1.45 12.65
CA GLN A 83 1.57 -2.15 13.13
C GLN A 83 1.32 -2.94 14.41
N ARG A 84 0.36 -2.50 15.23
CA ARG A 84 -0.03 -3.25 16.42
C ARG A 84 -0.82 -4.50 16.08
N SER A 85 -1.45 -4.54 14.92
CA SER A 85 -2.46 -5.54 14.58
C SER A 85 -2.06 -6.44 13.43
N ALA A 86 -1.00 -6.11 12.73
CA ALA A 86 -0.59 -6.85 11.52
C ALA A 86 0.92 -6.78 11.35
N ILE A 87 1.46 -7.87 10.84
CA ILE A 87 2.84 -7.87 10.36
C ILE A 87 2.77 -7.39 8.92
N THR A 88 3.46 -6.30 8.63
CA THR A 88 3.36 -5.64 7.33
C THR A 88 4.74 -5.44 6.72
N GLN A 89 4.85 -5.78 5.45
CA GLN A 89 5.94 -5.30 4.61
C GLN A 89 5.33 -4.34 3.61
N LEU A 90 5.88 -3.14 3.55
CA LEU A 90 5.39 -2.09 2.68
C LEU A 90 6.58 -1.53 1.93
N LEU A 91 6.53 -1.58 0.62
CA LEU A 91 7.61 -1.08 -0.20
C LEU A 91 7.08 -0.20 -1.31
N THR A 92 7.93 0.67 -1.82
CA THR A 92 7.59 1.49 -2.96
C THR A 92 8.57 1.22 -4.09
N VAL A 93 8.06 1.27 -5.30
CA VAL A 93 8.87 1.07 -6.50
C VAL A 93 8.44 2.08 -7.55
N GLN A 94 9.43 2.63 -8.25
CA GLN A 94 9.16 3.58 -9.33
C GLN A 94 8.71 2.81 -10.56
N GLY A 95 7.66 3.34 -11.21
CA GLY A 95 7.19 2.76 -12.45
C GLY A 95 8.13 3.06 -13.62
N LEU A 96 7.90 2.38 -14.71
CA LEU A 96 8.65 2.64 -15.92
C LEU A 96 8.28 4.02 -16.46
N PRO A 97 9.18 4.64 -17.24
CA PRO A 97 8.84 5.89 -17.94
C PRO A 97 7.63 5.71 -18.83
N ASP A 98 7.01 6.84 -19.20
CA ASP A 98 5.94 6.81 -20.17
C ASP A 98 6.35 6.03 -21.41
N ARG A 99 5.35 5.44 -22.06
CA ARG A 99 5.62 4.60 -23.23
C ARG A 99 6.30 5.35 -24.37
N GLN A 100 6.31 6.66 -24.38
CA GLN A 100 7.10 7.44 -25.33
C GLN A 100 8.59 7.34 -25.04
N SER A 101 8.94 6.99 -23.82
CA SER A 101 10.33 6.81 -23.43
C SER A 101 10.76 5.43 -23.89
N LYS A 102 11.56 5.37 -24.90
CA LYS A 102 11.96 4.09 -25.46
C LYS A 102 12.94 3.38 -24.55
N PRO A 103 12.82 2.08 -24.45
CA PRO A 103 13.86 1.31 -23.81
C PRO A 103 15.14 1.38 -24.60
#